data_265174585fa59f8902b8b0f49c645645
#
_entry.id   265174585fa59f8902b8b0f49c645645
#
_cell.length_a   1.000
_cell.length_b   1.000
_cell.length_c   1.000
_cell.angle_alpha   90.00
_cell.angle_beta   90.00
_cell.angle_gamma   90.00
#
_symmetry.space_group_name_H-M   'P 1'
#
loop_
_entity.id
_entity.type
_entity.pdbx_description
1 polymer ?
#
loop_
_entity_poly.entity_id
_entity_poly.type
_entity_poly.pdbx_seq_one_letter_code
_entity_poly.pdbx_strand_id
1 'polypeptide(L)'
;MEEFFRTHTYLVEHTNATVRRKLMDEINWNDRLIGIKGTRGIGKTTFLLQYAKEHFDVNDRKCLYVNMNNFYFQGRGIADFAGEFYNEGGRVLLIDQVFKHPEWSPELRKCHDFYPNLKIVFTGSSVMRLKEENPELNGIVKSYNLRGFSFREFLNLKTGNHFSSYTLDEILGSHERIVKDILPYVSPQSYFQDYLHHGFYPFFQEHRNYSENLLKTMNM
;
A
#
# COMPACT_ATOMS: atom_id res chain seq x y z
N MET A 1 -14.53 9.51 -16.55
CA MET A 1 -14.30 8.30 -15.68
C MET A 1 -13.80 7.08 -16.46
N GLU A 2 -14.25 6.80 -17.68
CA GLU A 2 -13.91 5.57 -18.45
C GLU A 2 -12.40 5.29 -18.60
N GLU A 3 -11.59 6.31 -18.88
CA GLU A 3 -10.15 6.17 -19.02
C GLU A 3 -9.48 5.73 -17.70
N PHE A 4 -9.95 6.26 -16.57
CA PHE A 4 -9.46 5.88 -15.25
C PHE A 4 -9.83 4.44 -14.91
N PHE A 5 -11.05 4.00 -15.21
CA PHE A 5 -11.45 2.61 -15.02
C PHE A 5 -10.64 1.65 -15.89
N ARG A 6 -10.38 2.01 -17.15
CA ARG A 6 -9.53 1.21 -18.04
C ARG A 6 -8.11 1.05 -17.47
N THR A 7 -7.54 2.15 -16.99
CA THR A 7 -6.21 2.14 -16.35
C THR A 7 -6.22 1.32 -15.06
N HIS A 8 -7.25 1.48 -14.23
CA HIS A 8 -7.42 0.71 -12.99
C HIS A 8 -7.48 -0.79 -13.28
N THR A 9 -8.36 -1.21 -14.18
CA THR A 9 -8.51 -2.63 -14.58
C THR A 9 -7.19 -3.21 -15.06
N TYR A 10 -6.53 -2.52 -15.98
CA TYR A 10 -5.23 -2.96 -16.47
C TYR A 10 -4.19 -3.15 -15.35
N LEU A 11 -4.07 -2.17 -14.46
CA LEU A 11 -3.10 -2.22 -13.37
C LEU A 11 -3.42 -3.33 -12.35
N VAL A 12 -4.68 -3.51 -11.99
CA VAL A 12 -5.12 -4.55 -11.04
C VAL A 12 -4.89 -5.94 -11.61
N GLU A 13 -5.26 -6.18 -12.87
CA GLU A 13 -5.06 -7.46 -13.54
C GLU A 13 -3.59 -7.84 -13.66
N HIS A 14 -2.73 -6.87 -14.00
CA HIS A 14 -1.29 -7.08 -14.17
C HIS A 14 -0.48 -6.97 -12.88
N THR A 15 -1.14 -6.72 -11.74
CA THR A 15 -0.45 -6.71 -10.45
C THR A 15 -0.17 -8.14 -9.98
N ASN A 16 1.11 -8.50 -9.93
CA ASN A 16 1.60 -9.76 -9.38
C ASN A 16 2.27 -9.53 -8.03
N ALA A 17 1.44 -9.34 -6.99
CA ALA A 17 1.94 -9.29 -5.62
C ALA A 17 2.08 -10.73 -5.10
N THR A 18 3.28 -11.30 -5.23
CA THR A 18 3.60 -12.66 -4.79
C THR A 18 3.63 -12.81 -3.27
N VAL A 19 3.74 -11.70 -2.55
CA VAL A 19 3.77 -11.68 -1.08
C VAL A 19 2.69 -10.76 -0.55
N ARG A 20 1.83 -11.32 0.29
CA ARG A 20 0.85 -10.54 1.02
C ARG A 20 1.51 -9.88 2.23
N ARG A 21 1.46 -8.55 2.27
CA ARG A 21 2.07 -7.75 3.34
C ARG A 21 1.26 -7.88 4.61
N LYS A 22 1.95 -8.07 5.76
CA LYS A 22 1.29 -8.17 7.07
C LYS A 22 0.40 -6.97 7.38
N LEU A 23 0.79 -5.78 6.94
CA LEU A 23 0.00 -4.55 7.11
C LEU A 23 -1.43 -4.68 6.54
N MET A 24 -1.66 -5.54 5.53
CA MET A 24 -2.99 -5.78 4.96
C MET A 24 -3.97 -6.32 6.03
N ASP A 25 -3.48 -7.09 6.99
CA ASP A 25 -4.26 -7.66 8.09
C ASP A 25 -4.34 -6.73 9.32
N GLU A 26 -3.44 -5.75 9.42
CA GLU A 26 -3.37 -4.82 10.56
C GLU A 26 -4.25 -3.58 10.38
N ILE A 27 -4.58 -3.24 9.13
CA ILE A 27 -5.42 -2.06 8.83
C ILE A 27 -6.88 -2.35 9.19
N ASN A 28 -7.48 -1.42 9.94
CA ASN A 28 -8.93 -1.40 10.09
C ASN A 28 -9.58 -0.83 8.82
N TRP A 29 -9.94 -1.69 7.90
CA TRP A 29 -10.54 -1.31 6.62
C TRP A 29 -11.96 -0.72 6.74
N ASN A 30 -12.54 -0.64 7.95
CA ASN A 30 -13.81 0.05 8.17
C ASN A 30 -13.62 1.57 8.31
N ASP A 31 -12.42 2.05 8.55
CA ASP A 31 -12.13 3.49 8.58
C ASP A 31 -12.35 4.11 7.19
N ARG A 32 -12.89 5.33 7.17
CA ARG A 32 -13.26 6.02 5.92
C ARG A 32 -12.12 6.75 5.26
N LEU A 33 -11.13 7.19 6.03
CA LEU A 33 -9.97 7.90 5.51
C LEU A 33 -8.69 7.25 6.06
N ILE A 34 -7.99 6.53 5.20
CA ILE A 34 -6.81 5.73 5.56
C ILE A 34 -5.59 6.27 4.81
N GLY A 35 -4.58 6.70 5.54
CA GLY A 35 -3.30 7.15 4.99
C GLY A 35 -2.20 6.08 5.15
N ILE A 36 -1.62 5.65 4.05
CA ILE A 36 -0.51 4.68 4.02
C ILE A 36 0.78 5.40 3.68
N LYS A 37 1.65 5.54 4.68
CA LYS A 37 2.96 6.18 4.55
C LYS A 37 4.04 5.14 4.30
N GLY A 38 5.11 5.56 3.68
CA GLY A 38 6.31 4.71 3.51
C GLY A 38 7.31 5.35 2.55
N THR A 39 8.56 4.94 2.65
CA THR A 39 9.63 5.40 1.76
C THR A 39 9.33 5.07 0.29
N ARG A 40 9.99 5.75 -0.61
CA ARG A 40 9.92 5.42 -2.04
C ARG A 40 10.44 3.99 -2.27
N GLY A 41 9.86 3.27 -3.22
CA GLY A 41 10.27 1.91 -3.56
C GLY A 41 9.80 0.81 -2.61
N ILE A 42 9.05 1.14 -1.54
CA ILE A 42 8.59 0.18 -0.53
C ILE A 42 7.37 -0.66 -0.98
N GLY A 43 6.81 -0.35 -2.16
CA GLY A 43 5.67 -1.09 -2.72
C GLY A 43 4.30 -0.53 -2.37
N LYS A 44 4.14 0.78 -2.07
CA LYS A 44 2.84 1.40 -1.74
C LYS A 44 1.82 1.26 -2.86
N THR A 45 2.21 1.52 -4.10
CA THR A 45 1.35 1.34 -5.29
C THR A 45 0.86 -0.10 -5.40
N THR A 46 1.78 -1.07 -5.32
CA THR A 46 1.45 -2.50 -5.36
C THR A 46 0.51 -2.88 -4.22
N PHE A 47 0.71 -2.32 -3.03
CA PHE A 47 -0.14 -2.56 -1.87
C PHE A 47 -1.59 -2.09 -2.11
N LEU A 48 -1.82 -0.91 -2.69
CA LEU A 48 -3.16 -0.43 -3.05
C LEU A 48 -3.81 -1.30 -4.12
N LEU A 49 -3.06 -1.68 -5.16
CA LEU A 49 -3.55 -2.52 -6.24
C LEU A 49 -3.87 -3.94 -5.76
N GLN A 50 -3.05 -4.49 -4.86
CA GLN A 50 -3.33 -5.77 -4.22
C GLN A 50 -4.62 -5.72 -3.39
N TYR A 51 -4.84 -4.66 -2.60
CA TYR A 51 -6.08 -4.45 -1.89
C TYR A 51 -7.28 -4.43 -2.82
N ALA A 52 -7.19 -3.69 -3.94
CA ALA A 52 -8.25 -3.67 -4.96
C ALA A 52 -8.53 -5.08 -5.50
N LYS A 53 -7.48 -5.81 -5.87
CA LYS A 53 -7.57 -7.16 -6.45
C LYS A 53 -8.19 -8.19 -5.49
N GLU A 54 -7.90 -8.08 -4.18
CA GLU A 54 -8.40 -9.01 -3.18
C GLU A 54 -9.87 -8.75 -2.76
N HIS A 55 -10.35 -7.50 -2.89
CA HIS A 55 -11.62 -7.12 -2.27
C HIS A 55 -12.71 -6.67 -3.26
N PHE A 56 -12.36 -6.44 -4.53
CA PHE A 56 -13.30 -5.91 -5.52
C PHE A 56 -13.21 -6.65 -6.84
N ASP A 57 -14.36 -6.86 -7.47
CA ASP A 57 -14.40 -7.20 -8.88
C ASP A 57 -14.08 -5.94 -9.69
N VAL A 58 -13.13 -6.04 -10.62
CA VAL A 58 -12.70 -4.93 -11.47
C VAL A 58 -13.82 -4.38 -12.37
N ASN A 59 -14.89 -5.17 -12.59
CA ASN A 59 -16.01 -4.80 -13.45
C ASN A 59 -17.14 -4.08 -12.69
N ASP A 60 -17.19 -4.13 -11.36
CA ASP A 60 -18.32 -3.58 -10.61
C ASP A 60 -18.21 -2.06 -10.33
N ARG A 61 -17.09 -1.44 -10.73
CA ARG A 61 -16.81 0.01 -10.65
C ARG A 61 -16.95 0.63 -9.26
N LYS A 62 -16.98 -0.17 -8.21
CA LYS A 62 -17.07 0.33 -6.83
C LYS A 62 -15.73 0.79 -6.27
N CYS A 63 -14.63 0.29 -6.82
CA CYS A 63 -13.27 0.65 -6.44
C CYS A 63 -12.55 1.29 -7.64
N LEU A 64 -11.83 2.38 -7.39
CA LEU A 64 -11.04 3.05 -8.42
C LEU A 64 -9.68 3.46 -7.87
N TYR A 65 -8.61 3.08 -8.57
CA TYR A 65 -7.25 3.54 -8.32
C TYR A 65 -6.92 4.72 -9.24
N VAL A 66 -6.35 5.78 -8.66
CA VAL A 66 -5.83 6.94 -9.37
C VAL A 66 -4.47 7.35 -8.82
N ASN A 67 -3.63 7.91 -9.68
CA ASN A 67 -2.31 8.46 -9.30
C ASN A 67 -2.32 9.97 -9.50
N MET A 68 -1.97 10.73 -8.44
CA MET A 68 -1.97 12.19 -8.48
C MET A 68 -0.86 12.79 -9.36
N ASN A 69 0.04 11.97 -9.88
CA ASN A 69 1.01 12.41 -10.88
C ASN A 69 0.42 12.50 -12.31
N ASN A 70 -0.86 12.13 -12.49
CA ASN A 70 -1.56 12.24 -13.77
C ASN A 70 -1.89 13.72 -14.07
N PHE A 71 -1.61 14.17 -15.28
CA PHE A 71 -1.87 15.54 -15.75
C PHE A 71 -3.33 15.99 -15.59
N TYR A 72 -4.27 15.07 -15.58
CA TYR A 72 -5.69 15.35 -15.34
C TYR A 72 -5.94 16.12 -14.04
N PHE A 73 -5.11 15.88 -12.99
CA PHE A 73 -5.23 16.55 -11.71
C PHE A 73 -4.47 17.89 -11.63
N GLN A 74 -3.86 18.35 -12.74
CA GLN A 74 -3.31 19.68 -12.83
C GLN A 74 -4.45 20.70 -13.02
N GLY A 75 -4.79 21.39 -11.92
CA GLY A 75 -5.87 22.39 -11.91
C GLY A 75 -7.27 21.83 -11.65
N ARG A 76 -7.40 20.57 -11.31
CA ARG A 76 -8.67 19.95 -10.90
C ARG A 76 -8.59 19.39 -9.50
N GLY A 77 -9.60 19.68 -8.66
CA GLY A 77 -9.68 19.23 -7.28
C GLY A 77 -9.91 17.71 -7.15
N ILE A 78 -9.35 17.14 -6.09
CA ILE A 78 -9.61 15.74 -5.71
C ILE A 78 -11.10 15.58 -5.34
N ALA A 79 -11.70 16.58 -4.68
CA ALA A 79 -13.09 16.51 -4.24
C ALA A 79 -14.07 16.49 -5.41
N ASP A 80 -13.81 17.26 -6.47
CA ASP A 80 -14.65 17.24 -7.68
C ASP A 80 -14.59 15.88 -8.36
N PHE A 81 -13.39 15.33 -8.52
CA PHE A 81 -13.20 13.99 -9.09
C PHE A 81 -13.88 12.90 -8.24
N ALA A 82 -13.70 12.98 -6.92
CA ALA A 82 -14.32 12.05 -5.97
C ALA A 82 -15.85 12.13 -6.02
N GLY A 83 -16.41 13.33 -6.23
CA GLY A 83 -17.85 13.55 -6.41
C GLY A 83 -18.39 12.90 -7.67
N GLU A 84 -17.72 13.02 -8.79
CA GLU A 84 -18.11 12.33 -10.03
C GLU A 84 -18.13 10.81 -9.82
N PHE A 85 -17.02 10.28 -9.28
CA PHE A 85 -16.91 8.84 -8.98
C PHE A 85 -18.01 8.35 -8.02
N TYR A 86 -18.28 9.12 -6.95
CA TYR A 86 -19.33 8.79 -5.97
C TYR A 86 -20.71 8.77 -6.60
N ASN A 87 -21.04 9.75 -7.45
CA ASN A 87 -22.35 9.87 -8.14
C ASN A 87 -22.55 8.75 -9.16
N GLU A 88 -21.48 8.22 -9.76
CA GLU A 88 -21.51 7.04 -10.62
C GLU A 88 -21.61 5.71 -9.84
N GLY A 89 -21.75 5.76 -8.51
CA GLY A 89 -21.90 4.58 -7.66
C GLY A 89 -20.61 4.08 -7.01
N GLY A 90 -19.48 4.80 -7.18
CA GLY A 90 -18.20 4.50 -6.55
C GLY A 90 -18.26 4.52 -5.03
N ARG A 91 -17.44 3.68 -4.39
CA ARG A 91 -17.43 3.52 -2.92
C ARG A 91 -16.03 3.56 -2.31
N VAL A 92 -15.01 3.17 -3.04
CA VAL A 92 -13.63 3.15 -2.56
C VAL A 92 -12.71 3.81 -3.58
N LEU A 93 -12.08 4.90 -3.19
CA LEU A 93 -11.12 5.63 -4.01
C LEU A 93 -9.70 5.42 -3.45
N LEU A 94 -8.84 4.83 -4.26
CA LEU A 94 -7.43 4.58 -3.94
C LEU A 94 -6.58 5.66 -4.61
N ILE A 95 -6.01 6.56 -3.80
CA ILE A 95 -5.25 7.73 -4.30
C ILE A 95 -3.76 7.49 -4.05
N ASP A 96 -3.01 7.28 -5.11
CA ASP A 96 -1.56 7.11 -5.01
C ASP A 96 -0.82 8.45 -5.16
N GLN A 97 0.23 8.64 -4.37
CA GLN A 97 1.08 9.83 -4.33
C GLN A 97 0.29 11.13 -4.08
N VAL A 98 -0.59 11.13 -3.09
CA VAL A 98 -1.50 12.25 -2.78
C VAL A 98 -0.79 13.60 -2.68
N PHE A 99 0.43 13.64 -2.16
CA PHE A 99 1.26 14.84 -1.99
C PHE A 99 1.67 15.54 -3.30
N LYS A 100 1.41 14.92 -4.47
CA LYS A 100 1.61 15.55 -5.77
C LYS A 100 0.55 16.60 -6.09
N HIS A 101 -0.60 16.52 -5.41
CA HIS A 101 -1.63 17.55 -5.50
C HIS A 101 -1.39 18.62 -4.42
N PRO A 102 -1.26 19.91 -4.75
CA PRO A 102 -0.88 20.95 -3.79
C PRO A 102 -1.88 21.08 -2.62
N GLU A 103 -3.17 21.01 -2.91
CA GLU A 103 -4.28 21.15 -1.96
C GLU A 103 -4.83 19.80 -1.47
N TRP A 104 -4.01 18.75 -1.46
CA TRP A 104 -4.48 17.38 -1.20
C TRP A 104 -5.20 17.22 0.15
N SER A 105 -4.73 17.87 1.19
CA SER A 105 -5.23 17.70 2.57
C SER A 105 -6.60 18.38 2.76
N PRO A 106 -6.81 19.67 2.42
CA PRO A 106 -8.14 20.28 2.39
C PRO A 106 -9.12 19.55 1.47
N GLU A 107 -8.65 19.06 0.33
CA GLU A 107 -9.50 18.31 -0.61
C GLU A 107 -9.96 16.97 -0.05
N LEU A 108 -9.09 16.23 0.66
CA LEU A 108 -9.48 15.01 1.36
C LEU A 108 -10.47 15.28 2.50
N ARG A 109 -10.33 16.40 3.19
CA ARG A 109 -11.30 16.84 4.20
C ARG A 109 -12.66 17.09 3.56
N LYS A 110 -12.73 17.81 2.44
CA LYS A 110 -13.98 18.01 1.67
C LYS A 110 -14.60 16.66 1.26
N CYS A 111 -13.81 15.74 0.72
CA CYS A 111 -14.31 14.41 0.36
C CYS A 111 -14.94 13.68 1.55
N HIS A 112 -14.28 13.73 2.71
CA HIS A 112 -14.78 13.10 3.92
C HIS A 112 -16.11 13.70 4.38
N ASP A 113 -16.27 15.02 4.28
CA ASP A 113 -17.46 15.72 4.78
C ASP A 113 -18.65 15.60 3.80
N PHE A 114 -18.38 15.67 2.48
CA PHE A 114 -19.45 15.68 1.48
C PHE A 114 -19.90 14.29 1.01
N TYR A 115 -19.03 13.27 1.11
CA TYR A 115 -19.31 11.93 0.59
C TYR A 115 -19.29 10.88 1.71
N PRO A 116 -20.35 10.77 2.55
CA PRO A 116 -20.32 9.96 3.77
C PRO A 116 -20.12 8.46 3.54
N ASN A 117 -20.49 7.94 2.37
CA ASN A 117 -20.32 6.53 2.01
C ASN A 117 -19.09 6.27 1.13
N LEU A 118 -18.24 7.27 0.92
CA LEU A 118 -16.98 7.11 0.21
C LEU A 118 -15.85 6.80 1.20
N LYS A 119 -15.15 5.73 0.95
CA LYS A 119 -13.89 5.40 1.59
C LYS A 119 -12.74 5.88 0.71
N ILE A 120 -11.75 6.52 1.32
CA ILE A 120 -10.53 6.94 0.63
C ILE A 120 -9.32 6.29 1.30
N VAL A 121 -8.51 5.61 0.52
CA VAL A 121 -7.21 5.09 0.93
C VAL A 121 -6.14 5.80 0.09
N PHE A 122 -5.24 6.51 0.74
CA PHE A 122 -4.23 7.27 0.02
C PHE A 122 -2.81 6.92 0.45
N THR A 123 -1.85 7.12 -0.45
CA THR A 123 -0.43 6.94 -0.14
C THR A 123 0.31 8.26 -0.03
N GLY A 124 1.25 8.29 0.91
CA GLY A 124 2.13 9.42 1.16
C GLY A 124 3.58 9.04 1.38
N SER A 125 4.45 10.04 1.45
CA SER A 125 5.85 9.88 1.84
C SER A 125 5.98 9.46 3.31
N SER A 126 7.09 8.83 3.68
CA SER A 126 7.39 8.48 5.07
C SER A 126 7.55 9.70 5.97
N VAL A 127 7.99 10.82 5.42
CA VAL A 127 8.21 12.09 6.16
C VAL A 127 6.93 12.89 6.36
N MET A 128 5.81 12.52 5.74
CA MET A 128 4.53 13.22 5.94
C MET A 128 4.06 13.10 7.39
N ARG A 129 3.91 14.24 8.05
CA ARG A 129 3.30 14.36 9.38
C ARG A 129 1.82 14.66 9.21
N LEU A 130 1.03 13.59 8.98
CA LEU A 130 -0.37 13.72 8.59
C LEU A 130 -1.24 14.49 9.58
N LYS A 131 -0.89 14.47 10.87
CA LYS A 131 -1.67 15.13 11.91
C LYS A 131 -1.10 16.49 12.31
N GLU A 132 0.22 16.60 12.37
CA GLU A 132 0.89 17.83 12.84
C GLU A 132 0.87 18.92 11.76
N GLU A 133 1.04 18.56 10.51
CA GLU A 133 1.14 19.49 9.37
C GLU A 133 -0.18 19.68 8.63
N ASN A 134 -1.21 18.86 8.94
CA ASN A 134 -2.52 18.89 8.28
C ASN A 134 -3.63 18.85 9.33
N PRO A 135 -3.86 19.94 10.05
CA PRO A 135 -4.81 19.99 11.16
C PRO A 135 -6.25 19.68 10.74
N GLU A 136 -6.62 19.91 9.48
CA GLU A 136 -7.93 19.59 8.90
C GLU A 136 -8.21 18.08 8.84
N LEU A 137 -7.17 17.23 8.86
CA LEU A 137 -7.30 15.77 8.87
C LEU A 137 -7.34 15.19 10.29
N ASN A 138 -7.15 16.03 11.33
CA ASN A 138 -7.18 15.56 12.70
C ASN A 138 -8.54 14.93 13.04
N GLY A 139 -8.47 13.80 13.72
CA GLY A 139 -9.64 13.04 14.16
C GLY A 139 -10.30 12.17 13.08
N ILE A 140 -10.05 12.42 11.79
CA ILE A 140 -10.68 11.68 10.69
C ILE A 140 -9.73 10.71 9.98
N VAL A 141 -8.42 10.99 9.94
CA VAL A 141 -7.46 10.12 9.25
C VAL A 141 -6.88 9.05 10.19
N LYS A 142 -6.82 7.83 9.71
CA LYS A 142 -6.03 6.73 10.31
C LYS A 142 -4.77 6.51 9.49
N SER A 143 -3.62 6.61 10.13
CA SER A 143 -2.31 6.57 9.48
C SER A 143 -1.57 5.29 9.80
N TYR A 144 -1.09 4.61 8.77
CA TYR A 144 -0.30 3.38 8.86
C TYR A 144 1.02 3.54 8.11
N ASN A 145 2.06 2.84 8.60
CA ASN A 145 3.37 2.85 7.97
C ASN A 145 3.64 1.51 7.26
N LEU A 146 3.71 1.55 5.94
CA LEU A 146 4.21 0.42 5.16
C LEU A 146 5.74 0.43 5.24
N ARG A 147 6.29 -0.56 5.91
CA ARG A 147 7.74 -0.78 6.05
C ARG A 147 8.28 -1.64 4.91
N GLY A 148 9.59 -1.83 4.83
CA GLY A 148 10.21 -2.81 3.95
C GLY A 148 9.75 -4.24 4.24
N PHE A 149 10.15 -5.17 3.40
CA PHE A 149 9.89 -6.58 3.69
C PHE A 149 10.50 -6.97 5.03
N SER A 150 9.72 -7.65 5.86
CA SER A 150 10.27 -8.44 6.96
C SER A 150 11.06 -9.63 6.40
N PHE A 151 11.93 -10.21 7.19
CA PHE A 151 12.65 -11.41 6.78
C PHE A 151 11.69 -12.55 6.39
N ARG A 152 10.59 -12.71 7.10
CA ARG A 152 9.55 -13.68 6.77
C ARG A 152 8.90 -13.40 5.39
N GLU A 153 8.55 -12.15 5.09
CA GLU A 153 8.00 -11.77 3.78
C GLU A 153 9.02 -12.00 2.67
N PHE A 154 10.31 -11.73 2.92
CA PHE A 154 11.38 -12.03 2.01
C PHE A 154 11.56 -13.55 1.77
N LEU A 155 11.50 -14.37 2.83
CA LEU A 155 11.54 -15.83 2.69
C LEU A 155 10.36 -16.34 1.87
N ASN A 156 9.13 -15.90 2.18
CA ASN A 156 7.94 -16.27 1.42
C ASN A 156 8.10 -15.97 -0.06
N LEU A 157 8.65 -14.79 -0.38
CA LEU A 157 8.92 -14.39 -1.76
C LEU A 157 9.95 -15.30 -2.44
N LYS A 158 11.08 -15.56 -1.77
CA LYS A 158 12.20 -16.32 -2.34
C LYS A 158 11.91 -17.80 -2.52
N THR A 159 11.07 -18.36 -1.65
CA THR A 159 10.82 -19.80 -1.59
C THR A 159 9.45 -20.20 -2.14
N GLY A 160 8.56 -19.23 -2.40
CA GLY A 160 7.16 -19.50 -2.77
C GLY A 160 6.32 -20.07 -1.63
N ASN A 161 6.84 -20.07 -0.39
CA ASN A 161 6.11 -20.51 0.78
C ASN A 161 5.21 -19.39 1.34
N HIS A 162 4.32 -19.76 2.26
CA HIS A 162 3.38 -18.84 2.92
C HIS A 162 3.50 -18.97 4.45
N PHE A 163 4.72 -18.78 4.99
CA PHE A 163 4.95 -18.80 6.43
C PHE A 163 4.15 -17.71 7.13
N SER A 164 3.45 -18.11 8.19
CA SER A 164 2.68 -17.20 9.02
C SER A 164 3.57 -16.30 9.88
N SER A 165 3.02 -15.17 10.35
CA SER A 165 3.63 -14.40 11.43
C SER A 165 3.20 -14.96 12.78
N TYR A 166 4.12 -14.96 13.74
CA TYR A 166 3.88 -15.40 15.10
C TYR A 166 4.13 -14.24 16.06
N THR A 167 3.34 -14.18 17.12
CA THR A 167 3.58 -13.27 18.24
C THR A 167 4.74 -13.80 19.10
N LEU A 168 5.28 -12.93 19.97
CA LEU A 168 6.33 -13.36 20.90
C LEU A 168 5.85 -14.49 21.82
N ASP A 169 4.61 -14.40 22.34
CA ASP A 169 4.03 -15.41 23.22
C ASP A 169 3.86 -16.77 22.52
N GLU A 170 3.44 -16.75 21.24
CA GLU A 170 3.37 -17.97 20.42
C GLU A 170 4.76 -18.59 20.20
N ILE A 171 5.78 -17.76 19.94
CA ILE A 171 7.16 -18.23 19.77
C ILE A 171 7.68 -18.85 21.06
N LEU A 172 7.48 -18.20 22.22
CA LEU A 172 7.94 -18.69 23.50
C LEU A 172 7.19 -19.96 23.95
N GLY A 173 5.87 -20.03 23.71
CA GLY A 173 5.04 -21.16 24.15
C GLY A 173 5.03 -22.35 23.19
N SER A 174 5.39 -22.17 21.92
CA SER A 174 5.23 -23.18 20.87
C SER A 174 6.38 -23.26 19.88
N HIS A 175 7.60 -22.83 20.26
CA HIS A 175 8.73 -22.71 19.32
C HIS A 175 9.07 -24.03 18.61
N GLU A 176 8.98 -25.19 19.30
CA GLU A 176 9.27 -26.47 18.67
C GLU A 176 8.31 -26.81 17.52
N ARG A 177 7.03 -26.48 17.69
CA ARG A 177 6.02 -26.64 16.63
C ARG A 177 6.34 -25.73 15.46
N ILE A 178 6.63 -24.45 15.72
CA ILE A 178 6.94 -23.46 14.70
C ILE A 178 8.20 -23.87 13.92
N VAL A 179 9.21 -24.39 14.60
CA VAL A 179 10.44 -24.91 13.98
C VAL A 179 10.12 -26.07 13.04
N LYS A 180 9.28 -27.01 13.47
CA LYS A 180 8.84 -28.14 12.64
C LYS A 180 8.01 -27.73 11.43
N ASP A 181 7.30 -26.60 11.51
CA ASP A 181 6.50 -26.05 10.42
C ASP A 181 7.35 -25.29 9.38
N ILE A 182 8.57 -24.89 9.74
CA ILE A 182 9.43 -24.03 8.87
C ILE A 182 10.64 -24.79 8.33
N LEU A 183 11.41 -25.45 9.20
CA LEU A 183 12.71 -26.03 8.83
C LEU A 183 12.66 -27.15 7.77
N PRO A 184 11.59 -27.95 7.63
CA PRO A 184 11.49 -28.93 6.54
C PRO A 184 11.45 -28.28 5.16
N TYR A 185 11.02 -27.02 5.05
CA TYR A 185 10.83 -26.31 3.78
C TYR A 185 11.95 -25.33 3.45
N VAL A 186 12.63 -24.82 4.49
CA VAL A 186 13.66 -23.79 4.28
C VAL A 186 14.67 -23.79 5.43
N SER A 187 15.94 -23.52 5.11
CA SER A 187 16.96 -23.12 6.08
C SER A 187 17.02 -21.57 6.14
N PRO A 188 16.41 -20.91 7.13
CA PRO A 188 16.34 -19.46 7.15
C PRO A 188 17.72 -18.80 7.15
N GLN A 189 18.70 -19.40 7.82
CA GLN A 189 20.07 -18.85 7.91
C GLN A 189 20.74 -18.69 6.55
N SER A 190 20.47 -19.60 5.57
CA SER A 190 21.06 -19.49 4.23
C SER A 190 20.53 -18.31 3.43
N TYR A 191 19.38 -17.73 3.81
CA TYR A 191 18.79 -16.56 3.17
C TYR A 191 19.03 -15.25 3.92
N PHE A 192 19.53 -15.32 5.17
CA PHE A 192 19.60 -14.15 6.03
C PHE A 192 20.61 -13.11 5.54
N GLN A 193 21.74 -13.55 5.01
CA GLN A 193 22.76 -12.67 4.40
C GLN A 193 22.20 -11.91 3.19
N ASP A 194 21.48 -12.60 2.32
CA ASP A 194 20.83 -12.00 1.14
C ASP A 194 19.78 -10.96 1.55
N TYR A 195 19.01 -11.28 2.60
CA TYR A 195 18.05 -10.34 3.15
C TYR A 195 18.71 -9.07 3.68
N LEU A 196 19.77 -9.20 4.45
CA LEU A 196 20.50 -8.04 4.97
C LEU A 196 21.10 -7.18 3.84
N HIS A 197 21.51 -7.80 2.75
CA HIS A 197 22.12 -7.10 1.62
C HIS A 197 21.09 -6.36 0.75
N HIS A 198 19.96 -6.99 0.43
CA HIS A 198 18.99 -6.41 -0.52
C HIS A 198 17.53 -6.73 -0.24
N GLY A 199 17.19 -7.53 0.76
CA GLY A 199 15.85 -8.06 0.98
C GLY A 199 14.83 -7.05 1.51
N PHE A 200 15.26 -5.89 1.98
CA PHE A 200 14.36 -4.90 2.57
C PHE A 200 13.44 -4.22 1.55
N TYR A 201 13.95 -3.88 0.36
CA TYR A 201 13.19 -3.19 -0.68
C TYR A 201 12.65 -4.14 -1.74
N PRO A 202 11.33 -4.13 -2.05
CA PRO A 202 10.73 -5.01 -3.05
C PRO A 202 11.34 -4.93 -4.44
N PHE A 203 11.92 -3.79 -4.82
CA PHE A 203 12.50 -3.59 -6.15
C PHE A 203 13.77 -4.44 -6.43
N PHE A 204 14.29 -5.17 -5.44
CA PHE A 204 15.35 -6.14 -5.71
C PHE A 204 14.91 -7.25 -6.70
N GLN A 205 13.59 -7.46 -6.84
CA GLN A 205 13.02 -8.42 -7.77
C GLN A 205 13.16 -7.99 -9.24
N GLU A 206 13.35 -6.70 -9.48
CA GLU A 206 13.41 -6.14 -10.84
C GLU A 206 14.74 -6.44 -11.56
N HIS A 207 15.67 -7.19 -10.96
CA HIS A 207 16.96 -7.62 -11.51
C HIS A 207 17.83 -6.53 -12.16
N ARG A 208 17.43 -5.26 -12.10
CA ARG A 208 18.11 -4.12 -12.71
C ARG A 208 18.53 -3.12 -11.64
N ASN A 209 19.84 -2.92 -11.50
CA ASN A 209 20.44 -1.80 -10.78
C ASN A 209 19.89 -1.56 -9.36
N TYR A 210 19.88 -2.61 -8.51
CA TYR A 210 19.46 -2.45 -7.10
C TYR A 210 20.17 -1.28 -6.41
N SER A 211 21.50 -1.17 -6.56
CA SER A 211 22.31 -0.10 -5.97
C SER A 211 21.90 1.29 -6.48
N GLU A 212 21.59 1.42 -7.77
CA GLU A 212 21.12 2.69 -8.36
C GLU A 212 19.74 3.07 -7.83
N ASN A 213 18.81 2.11 -7.74
CA ASN A 213 17.49 2.33 -7.17
C ASN A 213 17.55 2.66 -5.69
N LEU A 214 18.46 2.04 -4.95
CA LEU A 214 18.71 2.34 -3.54
C LEU A 214 19.24 3.78 -3.38
N LEU A 215 20.21 4.20 -4.17
CA LEU A 215 20.73 5.57 -4.18
C LEU A 215 19.63 6.60 -4.51
N LYS A 216 18.79 6.33 -5.51
CA LYS A 216 17.62 7.20 -5.83
C LYS A 216 16.63 7.30 -4.67
N THR A 217 16.54 6.28 -3.83
CA THR A 217 15.65 6.28 -2.65
C THR A 217 16.26 7.08 -1.49
N MET A 218 17.58 7.11 -1.37
CA MET A 218 18.30 7.81 -0.28
C MET A 218 18.51 9.30 -0.57
N ASN A 219 18.56 9.72 -1.84
CA ASN A 219 18.83 11.10 -2.27
C ASN A 219 17.55 11.97 -2.38
N MET A 220 16.48 11.60 -1.71
CA MET A 220 15.23 12.35 -1.59
C MET A 220 14.97 12.72 -0.13
#